data_4507b1d75922c70a2178a0f4dad28bbb
#
_entry.id   4507b1d75922c70a2178a0f4dad28bbb
#
_cell.length_a   1.000
_cell.length_b   1.000
_cell.length_c   1.000
_cell.angle_alpha   90.00
_cell.angle_beta   90.00
_cell.angle_gamma   90.00
#
_symmetry.space_group_name_H-M   'P 1'
#
loop_
_entity.id
_entity.type
_entity.pdbx_description
1 polymer ?
#
loop_
_entity_poly.entity_id
_entity_poly.type
_entity_poly.pdbx_seq_one_letter_code
_entity_poly.pdbx_strand_id
1 'polypeptide(L)'
;GKNKVLFIDPGFPIQKSQLRIIGADWKAFDIYAHRGQALREKLEEMLAEGDVAAIIYSNPNNPAWICLEEEELKIIGELATKYDVVVMEDLAYFCMDYRSDLGHPFQPPYPPTVARYTDNYILMLSASKIFSYAGQRMAMICISDALFERQYPALAQRYNDSGVFG
;
A
#
# COMPACT_ATOMS: atom_id res chain seq x y z
N GLY A 1 -10.20 17.58 6.24
CA GLY A 1 -9.06 17.19 5.42
C GLY A 1 -8.86 15.69 5.48
N LYS A 2 -7.98 15.15 4.65
CA LYS A 2 -7.64 13.72 4.57
C LYS A 2 -6.92 13.29 5.86
N ASN A 3 -7.53 12.45 6.64
CA ASN A 3 -7.00 12.00 7.93
C ASN A 3 -7.27 10.51 8.23
N LYS A 4 -7.87 9.79 7.28
CA LYS A 4 -8.18 8.38 7.42
C LYS A 4 -7.32 7.51 6.52
N VAL A 5 -7.10 6.28 6.95
CA VAL A 5 -6.49 5.22 6.15
C VAL A 5 -7.58 4.25 5.68
N LEU A 6 -7.57 3.89 4.40
CA LEU A 6 -8.47 2.91 3.82
C LEU A 6 -7.76 1.56 3.74
N PHE A 7 -8.32 0.52 4.35
CA PHE A 7 -7.83 -0.85 4.24
C PHE A 7 -8.65 -1.65 3.23
N ILE A 8 -7.96 -2.35 2.35
CA ILE A 8 -8.53 -3.42 1.55
C ILE A 8 -8.38 -4.71 2.35
N ASP A 9 -9.47 -5.12 3.02
CA ASP A 9 -9.50 -6.29 3.89
C ASP A 9 -9.83 -7.60 3.12
N PRO A 10 -9.50 -8.78 3.68
CA PRO A 10 -8.80 -8.98 4.94
C PRO A 10 -7.34 -8.56 4.88
N GLY A 11 -6.77 -8.09 6.00
CA GLY A 11 -5.41 -7.59 6.07
C GLY A 11 -4.70 -7.97 7.36
N PHE A 12 -3.41 -7.68 7.42
CA PHE A 12 -2.59 -7.97 8.59
C PHE A 12 -3.00 -7.06 9.77
N PRO A 13 -3.44 -7.62 10.91
CA PRO A 13 -4.11 -6.84 11.96
C PRO A 13 -3.22 -5.83 12.69
N ILE A 14 -1.89 -6.00 12.61
CA ILE A 14 -0.92 -5.10 13.26
C ILE A 14 -1.03 -3.68 12.70
N GLN A 15 -1.29 -3.53 11.40
CA GLN A 15 -1.41 -2.22 10.75
C GLN A 15 -2.52 -1.37 11.39
N LYS A 16 -3.69 -1.97 11.63
CA LYS A 16 -4.80 -1.29 12.33
C LYS A 16 -4.48 -1.00 13.80
N SER A 17 -3.74 -1.90 14.46
CA SER A 17 -3.29 -1.69 15.83
C SER A 17 -2.31 -0.52 15.94
N GLN A 18 -1.43 -0.34 14.97
CA GLN A 18 -0.54 0.81 14.90
C GLN A 18 -1.31 2.13 14.76
N LEU A 19 -2.37 2.17 13.92
CA LEU A 19 -3.22 3.36 13.80
C LEU A 19 -3.93 3.70 15.12
N ARG A 20 -4.41 2.69 15.87
CA ARG A 20 -5.00 2.91 17.20
C ARG A 20 -4.02 3.57 18.15
N ILE A 21 -2.76 3.13 18.16
CA ILE A 21 -1.73 3.68 19.06
C ILE A 21 -1.49 5.16 18.79
N ILE A 22 -1.51 5.58 17.53
CA ILE A 22 -1.30 6.98 17.15
C ILE A 22 -2.59 7.81 17.08
N GLY A 23 -3.74 7.21 17.41
CA GLY A 23 -5.03 7.89 17.39
C GLY A 23 -5.53 8.24 15.99
N ALA A 24 -5.12 7.49 14.96
CA ALA A 24 -5.58 7.70 13.59
C ALA A 24 -6.81 6.83 13.27
N ASP A 25 -7.74 7.40 12.51
CA ASP A 25 -8.95 6.73 12.05
C ASP A 25 -8.71 5.94 10.76
N TRP A 26 -9.57 4.95 10.52
CA TRP A 26 -9.56 4.19 9.27
C TRP A 26 -10.95 3.79 8.81
N LYS A 27 -11.01 3.41 7.54
CA LYS A 27 -12.14 2.73 6.88
C LYS A 27 -11.65 1.39 6.35
N ALA A 28 -12.55 0.46 6.08
CA ALA A 28 -12.20 -0.80 5.45
C ALA A 28 -13.37 -1.34 4.62
N PHE A 29 -13.06 -2.17 3.62
CA PHE A 29 -14.03 -2.99 2.91
C PHE A 29 -13.43 -4.36 2.56
N ASP A 30 -14.29 -5.35 2.36
CA ASP A 30 -13.89 -6.71 2.04
C ASP A 30 -13.67 -6.87 0.52
N ILE A 31 -12.46 -7.23 0.12
CA ILE A 31 -12.08 -7.44 -1.28
C ILE A 31 -12.84 -8.59 -1.95
N TYR A 32 -13.27 -9.60 -1.19
CA TYR A 32 -13.99 -10.73 -1.74
C TYR A 32 -15.30 -10.34 -2.41
N ALA A 33 -15.98 -9.34 -1.89
CA ALA A 33 -17.20 -8.80 -2.46
C ALA A 33 -16.95 -7.81 -3.63
N HIS A 34 -15.69 -7.40 -3.85
CA HIS A 34 -15.34 -6.30 -4.73
C HIS A 34 -14.11 -6.62 -5.60
N ARG A 35 -14.16 -7.72 -6.38
CA ARG A 35 -13.09 -8.07 -7.34
C ARG A 35 -13.34 -7.44 -8.72
N GLY A 36 -12.25 -7.20 -9.47
CA GLY A 36 -12.33 -6.65 -10.83
C GLY A 36 -12.97 -5.26 -10.86
N GLN A 37 -13.97 -5.05 -11.71
CA GLN A 37 -14.63 -3.74 -11.86
C GLN A 37 -15.42 -3.30 -10.62
N ALA A 38 -15.92 -4.22 -9.81
CA ALA A 38 -16.56 -3.89 -8.54
C ALA A 38 -15.58 -3.22 -7.54
N LEU A 39 -14.27 -3.48 -7.68
CA LEU A 39 -13.23 -2.78 -6.92
C LEU A 39 -13.20 -1.28 -7.28
N ARG A 40 -13.33 -0.95 -8.56
CA ARG A 40 -13.35 0.46 -9.03
C ARG A 40 -14.52 1.22 -8.39
N GLU A 41 -15.72 0.65 -8.49
CA GLU A 41 -16.93 1.28 -7.95
C GLU A 41 -16.80 1.50 -6.43
N LYS A 42 -16.31 0.49 -5.69
CA LYS A 42 -16.17 0.57 -4.24
C LYS A 42 -15.09 1.56 -3.80
N LEU A 43 -13.93 1.55 -4.45
CA LEU A 43 -12.87 2.51 -4.17
C LEU A 43 -13.31 3.94 -4.50
N GLU A 44 -13.97 4.14 -5.64
CA GLU A 44 -14.43 5.47 -6.05
C GLU A 44 -15.46 6.03 -5.07
N GLU A 45 -16.43 5.21 -4.62
CA GLU A 45 -17.38 5.57 -3.57
C GLU A 45 -16.67 6.07 -2.31
N MET A 46 -15.69 5.29 -1.81
CA MET A 46 -15.02 5.60 -0.55
C MET A 46 -14.04 6.78 -0.64
N LEU A 47 -13.38 6.96 -1.78
CA LEU A 47 -12.42 8.04 -1.99
C LEU A 47 -13.10 9.39 -2.30
N ALA A 48 -14.29 9.35 -2.90
CA ALA A 48 -15.07 10.56 -3.21
C ALA A 48 -15.51 11.33 -1.95
N GLU A 49 -15.55 10.68 -0.78
CA GLU A 49 -15.80 11.35 0.49
C GLU A 49 -14.69 12.35 0.87
N GLY A 50 -13.50 12.25 0.29
CA GLY A 50 -12.40 13.21 0.41
C GLY A 50 -11.64 13.20 1.75
N ASP A 51 -11.85 12.19 2.59
CA ASP A 51 -11.24 12.07 3.92
C ASP A 51 -10.11 11.02 4.01
N VAL A 52 -9.87 10.25 2.92
CA VAL A 52 -8.84 9.23 2.85
C VAL A 52 -7.49 9.84 2.45
N ALA A 53 -6.46 9.61 3.25
CA ALA A 53 -5.08 10.01 2.99
C ALA A 53 -4.25 8.90 2.35
N ALA A 54 -4.49 7.64 2.74
CA ALA A 54 -3.75 6.50 2.24
C ALA A 54 -4.64 5.26 2.09
N ILE A 55 -4.26 4.39 1.15
CA ILE A 55 -4.80 3.04 0.98
C ILE A 55 -3.72 2.05 1.42
N ILE A 56 -4.08 1.03 2.21
CA ILE A 56 -3.17 -0.05 2.62
C ILE A 56 -3.77 -1.40 2.25
N TYR A 57 -2.96 -2.26 1.64
CA TYR A 57 -3.27 -3.67 1.40
C TYR A 57 -1.98 -4.49 1.28
N SER A 58 -2.07 -5.81 1.41
CA SER A 58 -0.96 -6.72 1.13
C SER A 58 -1.20 -7.52 -0.15
N ASN A 59 -0.13 -7.77 -0.93
CA ASN A 59 -0.20 -8.49 -2.21
C ASN A 59 1.10 -9.29 -2.48
N PRO A 60 1.08 -10.63 -2.46
CA PRO A 60 -0.02 -11.51 -2.04
C PRO A 60 -0.51 -11.24 -0.63
N ASN A 61 -1.80 -11.47 -0.41
CA ASN A 61 -2.47 -11.08 0.83
C ASN A 61 -2.22 -12.04 2.00
N ASN A 62 -2.07 -11.50 3.19
CA ASN A 62 -2.15 -12.22 4.46
C ASN A 62 -3.35 -11.69 5.25
N PRO A 63 -4.35 -12.53 5.65
CA PRO A 63 -4.29 -13.99 5.73
C PRO A 63 -4.93 -14.74 4.54
N ALA A 64 -5.57 -14.05 3.60
CA ALA A 64 -6.46 -14.67 2.62
C ALA A 64 -5.74 -15.34 1.45
N TRP A 65 -4.44 -15.06 1.25
CA TRP A 65 -3.67 -15.50 0.09
C TRP A 65 -4.28 -15.12 -1.27
N ILE A 66 -4.96 -13.99 -1.31
CA ILE A 66 -5.42 -13.40 -2.56
C ILE A 66 -4.24 -12.69 -3.21
N CYS A 67 -4.06 -12.91 -4.51
CA CYS A 67 -3.21 -12.06 -5.34
C CYS A 67 -4.14 -11.14 -6.15
N LEU A 68 -3.83 -9.85 -6.14
CA LEU A 68 -4.54 -8.89 -6.98
C LEU A 68 -4.13 -9.10 -8.44
N GLU A 69 -5.11 -9.01 -9.32
CA GLU A 69 -4.87 -9.03 -10.76
C GLU A 69 -4.27 -7.69 -11.22
N GLU A 70 -3.57 -7.70 -12.35
CA GLU A 70 -2.93 -6.49 -12.87
C GLU A 70 -3.94 -5.36 -13.12
N GLU A 71 -5.16 -5.68 -13.58
CA GLU A 71 -6.24 -4.71 -13.76
C GLU A 71 -6.71 -4.11 -12.42
N GLU A 72 -6.70 -4.88 -11.33
CA GLU A 72 -7.05 -4.38 -10.00
C GLU A 72 -5.98 -3.41 -9.47
N LEU A 73 -4.70 -3.71 -9.68
CA LEU A 73 -3.60 -2.80 -9.35
C LEU A 73 -3.67 -1.50 -10.15
N LYS A 74 -4.04 -1.60 -11.42
CA LYS A 74 -4.26 -0.44 -12.29
C LYS A 74 -5.42 0.43 -11.78
N ILE A 75 -6.54 -0.17 -11.40
CA ILE A 75 -7.68 0.53 -10.79
C ILE A 75 -7.24 1.29 -9.54
N ILE A 76 -6.51 0.63 -8.65
CA ILE A 76 -5.99 1.27 -7.42
C ILE A 76 -5.09 2.46 -7.76
N GLY A 77 -4.14 2.28 -8.67
CA GLY A 77 -3.20 3.33 -9.06
C GLY A 77 -3.86 4.54 -9.73
N GLU A 78 -4.78 4.30 -10.67
CA GLU A 78 -5.54 5.36 -11.34
C GLU A 78 -6.37 6.19 -10.34
N LEU A 79 -7.07 5.53 -9.42
CA LEU A 79 -7.87 6.20 -8.41
C LEU A 79 -7.01 6.89 -7.35
N ALA A 80 -5.88 6.31 -6.98
CA ALA A 80 -4.92 6.95 -6.08
C ALA A 80 -4.39 8.28 -6.68
N THR A 81 -4.10 8.29 -7.97
CA THR A 81 -3.71 9.51 -8.69
C THR A 81 -4.87 10.51 -8.77
N LYS A 82 -6.06 10.05 -9.17
CA LYS A 82 -7.25 10.90 -9.32
C LYS A 82 -7.63 11.62 -8.02
N TYR A 83 -7.55 10.91 -6.90
CA TYR A 83 -7.95 11.43 -5.59
C TYR A 83 -6.77 11.91 -4.73
N ASP A 84 -5.56 11.91 -5.28
CA ASP A 84 -4.33 12.29 -4.58
C ASP A 84 -4.19 11.56 -3.23
N VAL A 85 -4.19 10.24 -3.27
CA VAL A 85 -4.09 9.33 -2.12
C VAL A 85 -2.81 8.50 -2.25
N VAL A 86 -2.10 8.28 -1.13
CA VAL A 86 -0.90 7.44 -1.12
C VAL A 86 -1.28 5.97 -1.03
N VAL A 87 -0.70 5.12 -1.86
CA VAL A 87 -0.87 3.66 -1.78
C VAL A 87 0.31 3.05 -1.04
N MET A 88 0.04 2.36 0.05
CA MET A 88 1.00 1.59 0.81
C MET A 88 0.79 0.10 0.51
N GLU A 89 1.58 -0.44 -0.42
CA GLU A 89 1.49 -1.84 -0.83
C GLU A 89 2.45 -2.69 0.01
N ASP A 90 1.88 -3.56 0.86
CA ASP A 90 2.64 -4.50 1.68
C ASP A 90 3.00 -5.73 0.86
N LEU A 91 4.26 -5.82 0.47
CA LEU A 91 4.85 -6.85 -0.37
C LEU A 91 5.66 -7.87 0.45
N ALA A 92 5.23 -8.18 1.69
CA ALA A 92 5.92 -9.16 2.52
C ALA A 92 6.03 -10.55 1.86
N TYR A 93 5.10 -10.88 0.96
CA TYR A 93 5.07 -12.13 0.18
C TYR A 93 5.36 -11.92 -1.31
N PHE A 94 6.07 -10.86 -1.66
CA PHE A 94 6.45 -10.57 -3.04
C PHE A 94 7.14 -11.77 -3.71
N CYS A 95 6.87 -12.00 -5.00
CA CYS A 95 7.33 -13.17 -5.76
C CYS A 95 6.80 -14.54 -5.29
N MET A 96 5.79 -14.58 -4.42
CA MET A 96 5.17 -15.81 -3.94
C MET A 96 3.79 -16.08 -4.56
N ASP A 97 3.49 -15.47 -5.69
CA ASP A 97 2.34 -15.83 -6.53
C ASP A 97 2.77 -16.98 -7.45
N TYR A 98 2.29 -18.19 -7.15
CA TYR A 98 2.66 -19.41 -7.89
C TYR A 98 1.71 -19.74 -9.06
N ARG A 99 0.79 -18.84 -9.41
CA ARG A 99 -0.11 -18.99 -10.56
C ARG A 99 0.60 -18.76 -11.89
N SER A 100 1.72 -18.06 -11.87
CA SER A 100 2.53 -17.71 -13.02
C SER A 100 4.01 -17.81 -12.69
N ASP A 101 4.85 -18.05 -13.69
CA ASP A 101 6.31 -18.07 -13.55
C ASP A 101 6.85 -16.63 -13.63
N LEU A 102 6.83 -15.96 -12.49
CA LEU A 102 7.22 -14.56 -12.33
C LEU A 102 8.33 -14.42 -11.30
N GLY A 103 9.07 -13.32 -11.38
CA GLY A 103 10.02 -12.95 -10.33
C GLY A 103 11.40 -13.58 -10.45
N HIS A 104 11.80 -14.02 -11.61
CA HIS A 104 13.20 -14.36 -11.88
C HIS A 104 14.06 -13.09 -11.80
N PRO A 105 15.18 -13.11 -11.07
CA PRO A 105 16.04 -11.95 -10.96
C PRO A 105 16.52 -11.47 -12.32
N PHE A 106 16.33 -10.18 -12.61
CA PHE A 106 16.76 -9.51 -13.85
C PHE A 106 16.13 -10.03 -15.15
N GLN A 107 15.05 -10.82 -15.05
CA GLN A 107 14.36 -11.39 -16.22
C GLN A 107 12.86 -11.06 -16.17
N PRO A 108 12.31 -10.36 -17.18
CA PRO A 108 10.87 -10.19 -17.29
C PRO A 108 10.19 -11.53 -17.69
N PRO A 109 8.88 -11.72 -17.40
CA PRO A 109 8.02 -10.74 -16.73
C PRO A 109 8.22 -10.67 -15.22
N TYR A 110 8.09 -9.47 -14.66
CA TYR A 110 8.17 -9.25 -13.22
C TYR A 110 6.78 -9.24 -12.58
N PRO A 111 6.65 -9.62 -11.28
CA PRO A 111 5.40 -9.46 -10.57
C PRO A 111 4.92 -8.01 -10.64
N PRO A 112 3.65 -7.77 -11.00
CA PRO A 112 3.13 -6.41 -11.06
C PRO A 112 2.98 -5.82 -9.66
N THR A 113 3.18 -4.50 -9.55
CA THR A 113 2.90 -3.70 -8.36
C THR A 113 2.16 -2.44 -8.76
N VAL A 114 1.57 -1.75 -7.79
CA VAL A 114 0.87 -0.48 -8.05
C VAL A 114 1.79 0.60 -8.63
N ALA A 115 3.09 0.50 -8.43
CA ALA A 115 4.09 1.45 -8.95
C ALA A 115 4.09 1.58 -10.49
N ARG A 116 3.47 0.64 -11.22
CA ARG A 116 3.26 0.77 -12.67
C ARG A 116 2.20 1.80 -13.05
N TYR A 117 1.32 2.17 -12.12
CA TYR A 117 0.07 2.87 -12.42
C TYR A 117 -0.12 4.19 -11.68
N THR A 118 0.79 4.52 -10.77
CA THR A 118 0.77 5.80 -10.03
C THR A 118 2.16 6.11 -9.49
N ASP A 119 2.45 7.38 -9.28
CA ASP A 119 3.61 7.86 -8.53
C ASP A 119 3.30 8.08 -7.04
N ASN A 120 2.05 7.87 -6.62
CA ASN A 120 1.64 8.00 -5.22
C ASN A 120 1.80 6.67 -4.47
N TYR A 121 2.99 6.07 -4.46
CA TYR A 121 3.18 4.75 -3.85
C TYR A 121 4.32 4.70 -2.81
N ILE A 122 4.12 3.80 -1.86
CA ILE A 122 5.15 3.26 -0.96
C ILE A 122 5.05 1.74 -1.03
N LEU A 123 6.10 1.08 -1.54
CA LEU A 123 6.21 -0.38 -1.53
C LEU A 123 7.00 -0.82 -0.31
N MET A 124 6.46 -1.76 0.45
CA MET A 124 7.08 -2.29 1.67
C MET A 124 7.46 -3.75 1.45
N LEU A 125 8.75 -4.01 1.28
CA LEU A 125 9.29 -5.36 1.04
C LEU A 125 9.94 -5.91 2.31
N SER A 126 9.79 -7.21 2.54
CA SER A 126 10.37 -7.88 3.72
C SER A 126 11.18 -9.11 3.32
N ALA A 127 12.40 -9.21 3.83
CA ALA A 127 13.21 -10.42 3.68
C ALA A 127 12.67 -11.61 4.49
N SER A 128 11.78 -11.35 5.44
CA SER A 128 11.27 -12.36 6.37
C SER A 128 10.63 -13.57 5.68
N LYS A 129 9.89 -13.32 4.59
CA LYS A 129 9.16 -14.38 3.86
C LYS A 129 9.86 -14.72 2.53
N ILE A 130 10.16 -13.72 1.72
CA ILE A 130 10.75 -13.89 0.38
C ILE A 130 12.05 -14.71 0.44
N PHE A 131 12.90 -14.45 1.44
CA PHE A 131 14.20 -15.12 1.61
C PHE A 131 14.26 -16.04 2.84
N SER A 132 13.12 -16.35 3.47
CA SER A 132 13.09 -17.12 4.74
C SER A 132 14.02 -16.55 5.82
N TYR A 133 14.15 -15.23 5.88
CA TYR A 133 15.18 -14.53 6.66
C TYR A 133 14.59 -13.68 7.79
N ALA A 134 13.56 -14.21 8.43
CA ALA A 134 12.77 -13.49 9.45
C ALA A 134 13.58 -13.04 10.66
N GLY A 135 14.57 -13.84 11.08
CA GLY A 135 15.39 -13.57 12.27
C GLY A 135 16.27 -12.32 12.13
N GLN A 136 16.67 -11.95 10.93
CA GLN A 136 17.58 -10.82 10.68
C GLN A 136 16.91 -9.46 10.68
N ARG A 137 15.58 -9.41 10.70
CA ARG A 137 14.81 -8.17 10.78
C ARG A 137 15.13 -7.16 9.68
N MET A 138 15.23 -7.63 8.43
CA MET A 138 15.53 -6.81 7.27
C MET A 138 14.27 -6.52 6.45
N ALA A 139 14.09 -5.26 6.08
CA ALA A 139 13.05 -4.79 5.19
C ALA A 139 13.58 -3.65 4.32
N MET A 140 12.87 -3.38 3.22
CA MET A 140 13.14 -2.29 2.31
C MET A 140 11.85 -1.54 2.02
N ILE A 141 11.94 -0.22 1.92
CA ILE A 141 10.86 0.65 1.47
C ILE A 141 11.29 1.27 0.16
N CYS A 142 10.44 1.16 -0.87
CA CYS A 142 10.59 1.88 -2.13
C CYS A 142 9.50 2.94 -2.20
N ILE A 143 9.89 4.16 -2.47
CA ILE A 143 9.01 5.32 -2.64
C ILE A 143 9.31 5.96 -3.99
N SER A 144 8.31 6.49 -4.67
CA SER A 144 8.55 7.24 -5.91
C SER A 144 9.30 8.54 -5.64
N ASP A 145 10.07 9.01 -6.62
CA ASP A 145 10.77 10.29 -6.53
C ASP A 145 9.77 11.44 -6.32
N ALA A 146 8.65 11.41 -7.05
CA ALA A 146 7.61 12.43 -6.93
C ALA A 146 7.00 12.52 -5.52
N LEU A 147 6.78 11.36 -4.87
CA LEU A 147 6.26 11.34 -3.51
C LEU A 147 7.34 11.70 -2.48
N PHE A 148 8.59 11.27 -2.71
CA PHE A 148 9.73 11.58 -1.85
C PHE A 148 10.06 13.07 -1.80
N GLU A 149 10.01 13.74 -2.95
CA GLU A 149 10.27 15.18 -3.06
C GLU A 149 9.08 16.05 -2.64
N ARG A 150 7.93 15.43 -2.37
CA ARG A 150 6.72 16.13 -1.99
C ARG A 150 6.89 16.83 -0.65
N GLN A 151 6.65 18.13 -0.64
CA GLN A 151 6.72 18.93 0.59
C GLN A 151 5.42 18.84 1.38
N TYR A 152 5.57 18.58 2.68
CA TYR A 152 4.48 18.58 3.66
C TYR A 152 4.77 19.65 4.71
N PRO A 153 4.40 20.93 4.48
CA PRO A 153 4.77 22.05 5.35
C PRO A 153 4.38 21.84 6.83
N ALA A 154 3.18 21.30 7.07
CA ALA A 154 2.70 21.02 8.43
C ALA A 154 3.54 19.93 9.14
N LEU A 155 4.08 18.96 8.39
CA LEU A 155 4.93 17.92 8.92
C LEU A 155 6.34 18.46 9.17
N ALA A 156 6.88 19.24 8.24
CA ALA A 156 8.18 19.91 8.40
C ALA A 156 8.20 20.81 9.64
N GLN A 157 7.12 21.57 9.88
CA GLN A 157 7.00 22.39 11.07
C GLN A 157 7.02 21.55 12.36
N ARG A 158 6.29 20.43 12.39
CA ARG A 158 6.30 19.52 13.56
C ARG A 158 7.69 18.95 13.84
N TYR A 159 8.47 18.62 12.82
CA TYR A 159 9.86 18.18 13.00
C TYR A 159 10.75 19.29 13.53
N ASN A 160 10.64 20.49 13.02
CA ASN A 160 11.38 21.65 13.51
C ASN A 160 11.04 21.97 14.98
N ASP A 161 9.76 21.95 15.31
CA ASP A 161 9.28 22.23 16.68
C ASP A 161 9.68 21.13 17.69
N SER A 162 9.89 19.90 17.22
CA SER A 162 10.32 18.78 18.07
C SER A 162 11.79 18.82 18.48
N GLY A 163 12.61 19.61 17.79
CA GLY A 163 14.05 19.69 18.03
C GLY A 163 14.83 18.42 17.67
N VAL A 164 14.19 17.44 17.01
CA VAL A 164 14.81 16.14 16.68
C VAL A 164 15.84 16.28 15.55
N PHE A 165 15.73 17.31 14.72
CA PHE A 165 16.60 17.59 13.57
C PHE A 165 17.09 19.05 13.57
N GLY A 166 17.40 19.57 14.75
CA GLY A 166 18.04 20.89 14.90
C GLY A 166 19.51 20.86 14.56
#